data_16cafb63252102ec9b47336485b85647
#
_entry.id   16cafb63252102ec9b47336485b85647
#
_cell.length_a   1.000
_cell.length_b   1.000
_cell.length_c   1.000
_cell.angle_alpha   90.00
_cell.angle_beta   90.00
_cell.angle_gamma   90.00
#
_symmetry.space_group_name_H-M   'P 1'
#
loop_
_entity.id
_entity.type
_entity.pdbx_description
1 polymer ?
#
loop_
_entity_poly.entity_id
_entity_poly.type
_entity_poly.pdbx_seq_one_letter_code
_entity_poly.pdbx_strand_id
1 'polypeptide(L)'
;MAIQVPQVRILVIDDDKAICEYVTTILEKDGFSVKSIQNPLIAEEEVRQGSFHLIILDLMMPKMDGIEVLKRIRKLDSDVAVVIFTGFPNLDTAVQSMKLDAVDYIKKPFQVEELREVVARVMKKKGLARTPEEQLHKVIGDTIRTMRKDQKLTLKQMSKRTGLSVSLLSQIERAESSASIPSLYKIACALDARIQDLFGEL
;
A
#
# COMPACT_ATOMS: atom_id res chain seq x y z
N MET A 1 -14.29 16.69 -5.30
CA MET A 1 -13.04 16.13 -5.86
C MET A 1 -12.66 14.96 -4.97
N ALA A 2 -12.87 13.74 -5.43
CA ALA A 2 -12.49 12.55 -4.68
C ALA A 2 -10.98 12.56 -4.44
N ILE A 3 -10.55 12.42 -3.20
CA ILE A 3 -9.13 12.28 -2.84
C ILE A 3 -8.72 10.89 -3.33
N GLN A 4 -8.06 10.82 -4.50
CA GLN A 4 -7.46 9.58 -4.95
C GLN A 4 -6.33 9.22 -3.96
N VAL A 5 -6.60 8.22 -3.12
CA VAL A 5 -5.52 7.52 -2.42
C VAL A 5 -4.63 6.93 -3.52
N PRO A 6 -3.32 7.14 -3.51
CA PRO A 6 -2.44 6.55 -4.52
C PRO A 6 -2.67 5.03 -4.50
N GLN A 7 -3.23 4.51 -5.59
CA GLN A 7 -3.52 3.10 -5.71
C GLN A 7 -2.20 2.34 -5.73
N VAL A 8 -2.00 1.45 -4.77
CA VAL A 8 -0.78 0.64 -4.72
C VAL A 8 -0.72 -0.23 -5.97
N ARG A 9 0.37 -0.09 -6.73
CA ARG A 9 0.58 -0.80 -7.99
C ARG A 9 1.51 -1.99 -7.78
N ILE A 10 1.06 -3.16 -8.23
CA ILE A 10 1.78 -4.44 -8.13
C ILE A 10 2.06 -4.97 -9.52
N LEU A 11 3.29 -5.43 -9.77
CA LEU A 11 3.66 -6.15 -10.97
C LEU A 11 3.85 -7.62 -10.64
N VAL A 12 3.18 -8.51 -11.39
CA VAL A 12 3.35 -9.96 -11.30
C VAL A 12 4.13 -10.44 -12.53
N ILE A 13 5.24 -11.15 -12.31
CA ILE A 13 6.11 -11.67 -13.35
C ILE A 13 6.19 -13.19 -13.18
N ASP A 14 5.49 -13.93 -14.03
CA ASP A 14 5.36 -15.39 -13.96
C ASP A 14 5.00 -15.91 -15.36
N ASP A 15 5.67 -16.92 -15.85
CA ASP A 15 5.38 -17.48 -17.19
C ASP A 15 4.06 -18.28 -17.25
N ASP A 16 3.56 -18.71 -16.08
CA ASP A 16 2.26 -19.38 -15.99
C ASP A 16 1.11 -18.37 -15.98
N LYS A 17 0.35 -18.37 -17.09
CA LYS A 17 -0.82 -17.51 -17.25
C LYS A 17 -1.87 -17.72 -16.15
N ALA A 18 -2.11 -18.96 -15.74
CA ALA A 18 -3.11 -19.26 -14.71
C ALA A 18 -2.71 -18.69 -13.35
N ILE A 19 -1.43 -18.75 -13.01
CA ILE A 19 -0.89 -18.12 -11.80
C ILE A 19 -1.04 -16.60 -11.87
N CYS A 20 -0.66 -15.98 -12.99
CA CYS A 20 -0.84 -14.55 -13.22
C CYS A 20 -2.28 -14.10 -13.00
N GLU A 21 -3.25 -14.78 -13.64
CA GLU A 21 -4.68 -14.47 -13.52
C GLU A 21 -5.20 -14.68 -12.09
N TYR A 22 -4.75 -15.75 -11.43
CA TYR A 22 -5.17 -16.08 -10.07
C TYR A 22 -4.68 -15.02 -9.06
N VAL A 23 -3.38 -14.70 -9.09
CA VAL A 23 -2.79 -13.68 -8.22
C VAL A 23 -3.41 -12.30 -8.49
N THR A 24 -3.58 -11.93 -9.76
CA THR A 24 -4.24 -10.67 -10.15
C THR A 24 -5.65 -10.59 -9.57
N THR A 25 -6.45 -11.64 -9.74
CA THR A 25 -7.84 -11.68 -9.26
C THR A 25 -7.93 -11.48 -7.74
N ILE A 26 -7.01 -12.11 -6.98
CA ILE A 26 -6.98 -11.98 -5.52
C ILE A 26 -6.65 -10.55 -5.13
N LEU A 27 -5.56 -10.01 -5.67
CA LEU A 27 -5.03 -8.72 -5.24
C LEU A 27 -5.90 -7.54 -5.74
N GLU A 28 -6.55 -7.65 -6.90
CA GLU A 28 -7.52 -6.65 -7.37
C GLU A 28 -8.77 -6.61 -6.49
N LYS A 29 -9.26 -7.78 -6.00
CA LYS A 29 -10.33 -7.82 -4.99
C LYS A 29 -9.95 -7.16 -3.68
N ASP A 30 -8.67 -7.17 -3.35
CA ASP A 30 -8.12 -6.51 -2.15
C ASP A 30 -7.81 -5.02 -2.38
N GLY A 31 -8.16 -4.47 -3.57
CA GLY A 31 -8.08 -3.04 -3.90
C GLY A 31 -6.75 -2.58 -4.49
N PHE A 32 -5.85 -3.49 -4.85
CA PHE A 32 -4.59 -3.16 -5.52
C PHE A 32 -4.78 -2.97 -7.04
N SER A 33 -3.90 -2.19 -7.67
CA SER A 33 -3.79 -2.14 -9.12
C SER A 33 -2.74 -3.15 -9.55
N VAL A 34 -3.14 -4.19 -10.27
CA VAL A 34 -2.23 -5.28 -10.65
C VAL A 34 -1.98 -5.28 -12.14
N LYS A 35 -0.72 -5.40 -12.53
CA LYS A 35 -0.31 -5.73 -13.90
C LYS A 35 0.43 -7.05 -13.86
N SER A 36 0.14 -7.96 -14.79
CA SER A 36 0.88 -9.22 -14.91
C SER A 36 1.55 -9.33 -16.27
N ILE A 37 2.75 -9.92 -16.29
CA ILE A 37 3.50 -10.22 -17.50
C ILE A 37 4.01 -11.66 -17.46
N GLN A 38 3.97 -12.36 -18.61
CA GLN A 38 4.42 -13.74 -18.77
C GLN A 38 5.80 -13.83 -19.43
N ASN A 39 6.29 -12.74 -19.98
CA ASN A 39 7.58 -12.70 -20.64
C ASN A 39 8.59 -11.93 -19.80
N PRO A 40 9.59 -12.59 -19.16
CA PRO A 40 10.57 -11.92 -18.33
C PRO A 40 11.45 -10.91 -19.09
N LEU A 41 11.55 -11.03 -20.40
CA LEU A 41 12.38 -10.13 -21.22
C LEU A 41 11.88 -8.68 -21.25
N ILE A 42 10.58 -8.45 -21.01
CA ILE A 42 9.99 -7.11 -20.98
C ILE A 42 9.94 -6.51 -19.56
N ALA A 43 10.39 -7.26 -18.54
CA ALA A 43 10.30 -6.83 -17.15
C ALA A 43 11.00 -5.49 -16.89
N GLU A 44 12.19 -5.29 -17.47
CA GLU A 44 12.94 -4.01 -17.32
C GLU A 44 12.15 -2.82 -17.87
N GLU A 45 11.57 -2.97 -19.04
CA GLU A 45 10.79 -1.90 -19.68
C GLU A 45 9.53 -1.59 -18.86
N GLU A 46 8.84 -2.61 -18.36
CA GLU A 46 7.68 -2.47 -17.53
C GLU A 46 7.99 -1.75 -16.21
N VAL A 47 9.10 -2.11 -15.55
CA VAL A 47 9.54 -1.45 -14.32
C VAL A 47 9.94 0.00 -14.59
N ARG A 48 10.61 0.27 -15.73
CA ARG A 48 11.02 1.63 -16.11
C ARG A 48 9.85 2.56 -16.37
N GLN A 49 8.80 2.05 -17.00
CA GLN A 49 7.59 2.82 -17.36
C GLN A 49 6.58 2.89 -16.22
N GLY A 50 6.55 1.87 -15.34
CA GLY A 50 5.55 1.72 -14.31
C GLY A 50 6.08 2.04 -12.92
N SER A 51 5.49 2.95 -12.20
CA SER A 51 5.81 3.17 -10.79
C SER A 51 5.19 2.05 -9.93
N PHE A 52 5.82 0.89 -9.88
CA PHE A 52 5.35 -0.23 -9.05
C PHE A 52 5.89 -0.11 -7.62
N HIS A 53 5.07 -0.52 -6.67
CA HIS A 53 5.41 -0.52 -5.24
C HIS A 53 5.85 -1.91 -4.78
N LEU A 54 5.34 -2.95 -5.45
CA LEU A 54 5.66 -4.35 -5.20
C LEU A 54 5.78 -5.10 -6.53
N ILE A 55 6.77 -5.98 -6.61
CA ILE A 55 6.92 -6.94 -7.69
C ILE A 55 6.83 -8.35 -7.09
N ILE A 56 5.98 -9.19 -7.64
CA ILE A 56 5.90 -10.62 -7.35
C ILE A 56 6.59 -11.32 -8.50
N LEU A 57 7.68 -12.04 -8.24
CA LEU A 57 8.58 -12.56 -9.26
C LEU A 57 8.79 -14.07 -9.12
N ASP A 58 8.44 -14.82 -10.17
CA ASP A 58 8.87 -16.21 -10.26
C ASP A 58 10.36 -16.31 -10.61
N LEU A 59 11.03 -17.29 -10.03
CA LEU A 59 12.43 -17.58 -10.35
C LEU A 59 12.58 -18.53 -11.52
N MET A 60 11.63 -19.45 -11.71
CA MET A 60 11.75 -20.55 -12.68
C MET A 60 10.96 -20.27 -13.94
N MET A 61 11.46 -19.35 -14.75
CA MET A 61 10.84 -18.98 -16.01
C MET A 61 11.69 -19.42 -17.22
N PRO A 62 11.07 -19.80 -18.35
CA PRO A 62 11.79 -20.00 -19.59
C PRO A 62 12.37 -18.65 -20.10
N LYS A 63 13.43 -18.70 -20.89
CA LYS A 63 14.12 -17.58 -21.54
C LYS A 63 15.00 -16.72 -20.61
N MET A 64 14.66 -16.52 -19.36
CA MET A 64 15.47 -15.75 -18.42
C MET A 64 15.19 -16.22 -16.98
N ASP A 65 16.27 -16.53 -16.25
CA ASP A 65 16.21 -16.83 -14.81
C ASP A 65 15.69 -15.61 -14.03
N GLY A 66 14.76 -15.85 -13.10
CA GLY A 66 14.22 -14.80 -12.25
C GLY A 66 15.24 -14.08 -11.39
N ILE A 67 16.35 -14.73 -11.01
CA ILE A 67 17.47 -14.07 -10.34
C ILE A 67 18.11 -13.02 -11.25
N GLU A 68 18.25 -13.31 -12.53
CA GLU A 68 18.77 -12.32 -13.50
C GLU A 68 17.77 -11.16 -13.68
N VAL A 69 16.45 -11.46 -13.72
CA VAL A 69 15.40 -10.42 -13.73
C VAL A 69 15.52 -9.54 -12.49
N LEU A 70 15.66 -10.14 -11.30
CA LEU A 70 15.82 -9.40 -10.04
C LEU A 70 17.05 -8.49 -10.06
N LYS A 71 18.20 -8.97 -10.55
CA LYS A 71 19.42 -8.14 -10.70
C LYS A 71 19.19 -6.93 -11.58
N ARG A 72 18.45 -7.09 -12.68
CA ARG A 72 18.14 -5.99 -13.60
C ARG A 72 17.17 -5.00 -12.97
N ILE A 73 16.14 -5.49 -12.28
CA ILE A 73 15.21 -4.64 -11.53
C ILE A 73 15.98 -3.79 -10.51
N ARG A 74 16.90 -4.40 -9.74
CA ARG A 74 17.69 -3.68 -8.73
C ARG A 74 18.61 -2.59 -9.29
N LYS A 75 19.04 -2.71 -10.55
CA LYS A 75 19.80 -1.64 -11.24
C LYS A 75 18.91 -0.46 -11.63
N LEU A 76 17.63 -0.69 -11.86
CA LEU A 76 16.67 0.33 -12.25
C LEU A 76 16.00 1.00 -11.04
N ASP A 77 15.61 0.18 -10.08
CA ASP A 77 14.91 0.59 -8.87
C ASP A 77 15.39 -0.27 -7.70
N SER A 78 16.18 0.33 -6.83
CA SER A 78 16.67 -0.32 -5.60
C SER A 78 15.63 -0.33 -4.50
N ASP A 79 14.59 0.52 -4.59
CA ASP A 79 13.59 0.71 -3.54
C ASP A 79 12.32 -0.12 -3.73
N VAL A 80 11.96 -0.52 -4.95
CA VAL A 80 10.78 -1.35 -5.17
C VAL A 80 10.84 -2.65 -4.36
N ALA A 81 9.76 -2.98 -3.67
CA ALA A 81 9.69 -4.27 -2.95
C ALA A 81 9.63 -5.43 -3.94
N VAL A 82 10.41 -6.49 -3.71
CA VAL A 82 10.33 -7.72 -4.52
C VAL A 82 10.07 -8.90 -3.61
N VAL A 83 8.99 -9.63 -3.89
CA VAL A 83 8.64 -10.92 -3.27
C VAL A 83 8.89 -12.02 -4.27
N ILE A 84 9.65 -13.01 -3.86
CA ILE A 84 9.94 -14.19 -4.68
C ILE A 84 8.79 -15.19 -4.57
N PHE A 85 8.40 -15.77 -5.69
CA PHE A 85 7.25 -16.63 -5.83
C PHE A 85 7.59 -17.85 -6.69
N THR A 86 7.96 -19.00 -6.09
CA THR A 86 8.50 -20.13 -6.85
C THR A 86 8.04 -21.50 -6.40
N GLY A 87 7.90 -22.42 -7.37
CA GLY A 87 7.58 -23.82 -7.14
C GLY A 87 8.74 -24.68 -6.69
N PHE A 88 9.98 -24.18 -6.85
CA PHE A 88 11.20 -24.94 -6.53
C PHE A 88 12.10 -24.18 -5.58
N PRO A 89 11.70 -24.09 -4.29
CA PRO A 89 12.52 -23.44 -3.29
C PRO A 89 13.79 -24.25 -3.06
N ASN A 90 14.94 -23.61 -3.22
CA ASN A 90 16.22 -24.16 -2.78
C ASN A 90 17.00 -23.10 -1.98
N LEU A 91 17.94 -23.57 -1.17
CA LEU A 91 18.70 -22.69 -0.27
C LEU A 91 19.52 -21.65 -1.06
N ASP A 92 20.10 -22.05 -2.19
CA ASP A 92 20.97 -21.18 -2.98
C ASP A 92 20.18 -20.02 -3.61
N THR A 93 19.01 -20.29 -4.20
CA THR A 93 18.16 -19.23 -4.77
C THR A 93 17.55 -18.34 -3.69
N ALA A 94 17.20 -18.89 -2.53
CA ALA A 94 16.73 -18.09 -1.39
C ALA A 94 17.83 -17.16 -0.88
N VAL A 95 19.06 -17.65 -0.69
CA VAL A 95 20.20 -16.83 -0.27
C VAL A 95 20.56 -15.77 -1.32
N GLN A 96 20.53 -16.13 -2.61
CA GLN A 96 20.82 -15.17 -3.68
C GLN A 96 19.75 -14.06 -3.78
N SER A 97 18.47 -14.40 -3.68
CA SER A 97 17.39 -13.41 -3.72
C SER A 97 17.45 -12.47 -2.50
N MET A 98 17.77 -12.98 -1.31
CA MET A 98 17.98 -12.16 -0.12
C MET A 98 19.19 -11.22 -0.26
N LYS A 99 20.29 -11.66 -0.86
CA LYS A 99 21.45 -10.79 -1.17
C LYS A 99 21.12 -9.69 -2.19
N LEU A 100 20.04 -9.86 -2.94
CA LEU A 100 19.52 -8.89 -3.88
C LEU A 100 18.30 -8.13 -3.29
N ASP A 101 18.21 -8.07 -1.96
CA ASP A 101 17.17 -7.35 -1.22
C ASP A 101 15.74 -7.77 -1.57
N ALA A 102 15.51 -9.06 -1.88
CA ALA A 102 14.15 -9.60 -1.89
C ALA A 102 13.58 -9.51 -0.47
N VAL A 103 12.35 -8.99 -0.36
CA VAL A 103 11.75 -8.66 0.95
C VAL A 103 11.14 -9.88 1.60
N ASP A 104 10.65 -10.82 0.79
CA ASP A 104 10.00 -12.04 1.25
C ASP A 104 9.99 -13.12 0.15
N TYR A 105 9.50 -14.31 0.52
CA TYR A 105 9.51 -15.49 -0.31
C TYR A 105 8.23 -16.32 -0.10
N ILE A 106 7.53 -16.70 -1.16
CA ILE A 106 6.35 -17.55 -1.14
C ILE A 106 6.61 -18.79 -1.97
N LYS A 107 6.31 -19.97 -1.41
CA LYS A 107 6.41 -21.25 -2.11
C LYS A 107 5.12 -21.57 -2.83
N LYS A 108 5.19 -21.95 -4.13
CA LYS A 108 4.08 -22.54 -4.87
C LYS A 108 3.97 -24.05 -4.56
N PRO A 109 2.78 -24.64 -4.37
CA PRO A 109 1.48 -23.98 -4.28
C PRO A 109 1.31 -23.26 -2.92
N PHE A 110 0.54 -22.17 -2.89
CA PHE A 110 0.32 -21.30 -1.74
C PHE A 110 -1.18 -21.18 -1.43
N GLN A 111 -1.50 -20.78 -0.22
CA GLN A 111 -2.85 -20.41 0.18
C GLN A 111 -3.07 -18.90 -0.04
N VAL A 112 -4.32 -18.51 -0.29
CA VAL A 112 -4.69 -17.10 -0.51
C VAL A 112 -4.29 -16.25 0.68
N GLU A 113 -4.48 -16.77 1.88
CA GLU A 113 -4.15 -16.13 3.15
C GLU A 113 -2.65 -15.84 3.27
N GLU A 114 -1.79 -16.79 2.86
CA GLU A 114 -0.34 -16.62 2.85
C GLU A 114 0.10 -15.47 1.92
N LEU A 115 -0.47 -15.42 0.71
CA LEU A 115 -0.21 -14.32 -0.23
C LEU A 115 -0.63 -12.97 0.37
N ARG A 116 -1.81 -12.90 0.98
CA ARG A 116 -2.33 -11.69 1.62
C ARG A 116 -1.46 -11.23 2.79
N GLU A 117 -1.04 -12.16 3.64
CA GLU A 117 -0.17 -11.86 4.78
C GLU A 117 1.18 -11.30 4.35
N VAL A 118 1.80 -11.91 3.33
CA VAL A 118 3.08 -11.43 2.79
C VAL A 118 2.92 -10.04 2.18
N VAL A 119 1.89 -9.84 1.34
CA VAL A 119 1.63 -8.53 0.72
C VAL A 119 1.36 -7.48 1.79
N ALA A 120 0.52 -7.75 2.79
CA ALA A 120 0.21 -6.84 3.88
C ALA A 120 1.47 -6.46 4.68
N ARG A 121 2.33 -7.45 5.00
CA ARG A 121 3.62 -7.24 5.70
C ARG A 121 4.56 -6.35 4.90
N VAL A 122 4.67 -6.59 3.59
CA VAL A 122 5.51 -5.78 2.69
C VAL A 122 4.97 -4.36 2.59
N MET A 123 3.67 -4.20 2.40
CA MET A 123 3.02 -2.88 2.33
C MET A 123 3.22 -2.10 3.63
N LYS A 124 3.08 -2.75 4.78
CA LYS A 124 3.35 -2.13 6.09
C LYS A 124 4.81 -1.67 6.21
N LYS A 125 5.75 -2.53 5.83
CA LYS A 125 7.19 -2.20 5.87
C LYS A 125 7.54 -1.00 4.97
N LYS A 126 6.85 -0.85 3.85
CA LYS A 126 7.01 0.27 2.90
C LYS A 126 6.17 1.51 3.28
N GLY A 127 5.41 1.46 4.37
CA GLY A 127 4.51 2.56 4.77
C GLY A 127 3.34 2.78 3.80
N LEU A 128 3.03 1.79 2.97
CA LEU A 128 1.97 1.82 1.95
C LEU A 128 0.68 1.13 2.42
N ALA A 129 0.75 0.23 3.40
CA ALA A 129 -0.41 -0.38 4.01
C ALA A 129 -0.86 0.44 5.21
N ARG A 130 -2.06 0.91 5.13
CA ARG A 130 -2.79 1.38 6.30
C ARG A 130 -3.69 0.26 6.77
N THR A 131 -3.69 0.00 8.06
CA THR A 131 -4.73 -0.83 8.65
C THR A 131 -6.10 -0.19 8.39
N PRO A 132 -7.21 -0.93 8.42
CA PRO A 132 -8.55 -0.32 8.34
C PRO A 132 -8.73 0.82 9.33
N GLU A 133 -8.12 0.71 10.51
CA GLU A 133 -8.09 1.74 11.53
C GLU A 133 -7.30 2.99 11.08
N GLU A 134 -6.10 2.81 10.51
CA GLU A 134 -5.29 3.91 9.95
C GLU A 134 -5.96 4.57 8.74
N GLN A 135 -6.68 3.79 7.93
CA GLN A 135 -7.50 4.32 6.83
C GLN A 135 -8.63 5.18 7.37
N LEU A 136 -9.35 4.71 8.39
CA LEU A 136 -10.41 5.45 9.05
C LEU A 136 -9.87 6.77 9.65
N HIS A 137 -8.76 6.73 10.38
CA HIS A 137 -8.12 7.92 10.93
C HIS A 137 -7.74 8.93 9.83
N LYS A 138 -7.27 8.43 8.68
CA LYS A 138 -6.95 9.27 7.53
C LYS A 138 -8.18 9.94 6.93
N VAL A 139 -9.25 9.20 6.71
CA VAL A 139 -10.52 9.75 6.21
C VAL A 139 -11.04 10.82 7.16
N ILE A 140 -11.11 10.53 8.46
CA ILE A 140 -11.56 11.48 9.47
C ILE A 140 -10.69 12.73 9.47
N GLY A 141 -9.37 12.58 9.49
CA GLY A 141 -8.42 13.70 9.53
C GLY A 141 -8.53 14.60 8.29
N ASP A 142 -8.59 14.00 7.10
CA ASP A 142 -8.74 14.74 5.84
C ASP A 142 -10.09 15.46 5.76
N THR A 143 -11.18 14.81 6.21
CA THR A 143 -12.53 15.42 6.25
C THR A 143 -12.56 16.63 7.18
N ILE A 144 -12.04 16.48 8.42
CA ILE A 144 -11.93 17.59 9.38
C ILE A 144 -11.15 18.75 8.78
N ARG A 145 -9.99 18.45 8.16
CA ARG A 145 -9.12 19.46 7.55
C ARG A 145 -9.82 20.19 6.40
N THR A 146 -10.56 19.46 5.56
CA THR A 146 -11.32 20.03 4.45
C THR A 146 -12.41 20.96 4.97
N MET A 147 -13.28 20.47 5.86
CA MET A 147 -14.37 21.27 6.45
C MET A 147 -13.84 22.53 7.15
N ARG A 148 -12.74 22.41 7.88
CA ARG A 148 -12.10 23.57 8.53
C ARG A 148 -11.61 24.59 7.50
N LYS A 149 -10.97 24.14 6.41
CA LYS A 149 -10.46 25.03 5.36
C LYS A 149 -11.59 25.72 4.59
N ASP A 150 -12.67 25.02 4.30
CA ASP A 150 -13.84 25.55 3.61
C ASP A 150 -14.49 26.67 4.43
N GLN A 151 -14.48 26.52 5.75
CA GLN A 151 -14.89 27.58 6.69
C GLN A 151 -13.80 28.64 6.96
N LYS A 152 -12.65 28.56 6.28
CA LYS A 152 -11.51 29.49 6.43
C LYS A 152 -10.98 29.57 7.88
N LEU A 153 -11.17 28.52 8.67
CA LEU A 153 -10.70 28.46 10.07
C LEU A 153 -9.24 28.05 10.17
N THR A 154 -8.50 28.73 11.02
CA THR A 154 -7.15 28.32 11.41
C THR A 154 -7.22 27.27 12.52
N LEU A 155 -6.15 26.45 12.67
CA LEU A 155 -6.03 25.52 13.81
C LEU A 155 -6.14 26.23 15.17
N LYS A 156 -5.66 27.46 15.28
CA LYS A 156 -5.77 28.27 16.52
C LYS A 156 -7.22 28.65 16.84
N GLN A 157 -8.03 28.94 15.82
CA GLN A 157 -9.46 29.21 15.99
C GLN A 157 -10.22 27.94 16.36
N MET A 158 -9.88 26.81 15.71
CA MET A 158 -10.44 25.50 16.07
C MET A 158 -10.10 25.12 17.52
N SER A 159 -8.87 25.34 17.95
CA SER A 159 -8.45 25.11 19.33
C SER A 159 -9.30 25.91 20.34
N LYS A 160 -9.57 27.19 20.05
CA LYS A 160 -10.44 28.01 20.90
C LYS A 160 -11.90 27.51 20.96
N ARG A 161 -12.43 27.01 19.83
CA ARG A 161 -13.81 26.49 19.74
C ARG A 161 -13.98 25.14 20.42
N THR A 162 -12.98 24.25 20.30
CA THR A 162 -13.04 22.87 20.77
C THR A 162 -12.51 22.69 22.19
N GLY A 163 -11.64 23.59 22.64
CA GLY A 163 -10.84 23.42 23.86
C GLY A 163 -9.72 22.38 23.72
N LEU A 164 -9.46 21.87 22.48
CA LEU A 164 -8.34 20.96 22.20
C LEU A 164 -7.09 21.75 21.85
N SER A 165 -5.90 21.19 22.13
CA SER A 165 -4.65 21.86 21.77
C SER A 165 -4.45 21.94 20.27
N VAL A 166 -3.77 22.98 19.79
CA VAL A 166 -3.40 23.13 18.36
C VAL A 166 -2.60 21.94 17.87
N SER A 167 -1.71 21.40 18.71
CA SER A 167 -0.89 20.22 18.39
C SER A 167 -1.77 18.99 18.16
N LEU A 168 -2.72 18.71 19.06
CA LEU A 168 -3.62 17.56 18.94
C LEU A 168 -4.50 17.67 17.68
N LEU A 169 -5.08 18.84 17.42
CA LEU A 169 -5.86 19.06 16.19
C LEU A 169 -5.03 18.84 14.94
N SER A 170 -3.79 19.31 14.93
CA SER A 170 -2.86 19.09 13.82
C SER A 170 -2.51 17.61 13.63
N GLN A 171 -2.29 16.87 14.70
CA GLN A 171 -2.01 15.44 14.67
C GLN A 171 -3.23 14.65 14.15
N ILE A 172 -4.45 15.00 14.60
CA ILE A 172 -5.68 14.39 14.12
C ILE A 172 -5.85 14.63 12.61
N GLU A 173 -5.68 15.89 12.14
CA GLU A 173 -5.78 16.21 10.71
C GLU A 173 -4.74 15.51 9.83
N ARG A 174 -3.59 15.11 10.39
CA ARG A 174 -2.56 14.33 9.69
C ARG A 174 -2.67 12.82 9.91
N ALA A 175 -3.68 12.37 10.65
CA ALA A 175 -3.84 10.97 11.07
C ALA A 175 -2.64 10.41 11.85
N GLU A 176 -1.91 11.25 12.57
CA GLU A 176 -0.80 10.88 13.44
C GLU A 176 -1.26 10.51 14.86
N SER A 177 -2.52 10.82 15.20
CA SER A 177 -3.16 10.49 16.46
C SER A 177 -4.63 10.19 16.22
N SER A 178 -5.14 9.16 16.90
CA SER A 178 -6.58 8.88 16.93
C SER A 178 -7.32 9.92 17.77
N ALA A 179 -8.49 10.33 17.30
CA ALA A 179 -9.38 11.19 18.08
C ALA A 179 -10.35 10.34 18.90
N SER A 180 -10.46 10.61 20.19
CA SER A 180 -11.52 10.00 21.00
C SER A 180 -12.91 10.49 20.57
N ILE A 181 -13.96 9.70 20.81
CA ILE A 181 -15.33 10.11 20.51
C ILE A 181 -15.69 11.48 21.09
N PRO A 182 -15.34 11.81 22.35
CA PRO A 182 -15.55 13.15 22.87
C PRO A 182 -14.81 14.25 22.09
N SER A 183 -13.60 13.96 21.60
CA SER A 183 -12.85 14.89 20.76
C SER A 183 -13.49 15.10 19.40
N LEU A 184 -13.94 14.02 18.74
CA LEU A 184 -14.69 14.08 17.48
C LEU A 184 -15.98 14.89 17.63
N TYR A 185 -16.72 14.69 18.72
CA TYR A 185 -17.93 15.45 18.99
C TYR A 185 -17.66 16.96 19.12
N LYS A 186 -16.62 17.36 19.88
CA LYS A 186 -16.22 18.77 20.02
C LYS A 186 -15.82 19.38 18.66
N ILE A 187 -15.10 18.61 17.84
CA ILE A 187 -14.69 19.05 16.49
C ILE A 187 -15.90 19.22 15.60
N ALA A 188 -16.84 18.27 15.58
CA ALA A 188 -18.08 18.34 14.81
C ALA A 188 -18.89 19.58 15.19
N CYS A 189 -19.12 19.80 16.50
CA CYS A 189 -19.81 21.00 16.98
C CYS A 189 -19.09 22.30 16.55
N ALA A 190 -17.76 22.35 16.60
CA ALA A 190 -16.97 23.53 16.23
C ALA A 190 -17.03 23.83 14.72
N LEU A 191 -17.31 22.82 13.91
CA LEU A 191 -17.49 22.89 12.44
C LEU A 191 -18.96 23.00 12.01
N ASP A 192 -19.90 23.06 12.96
CA ASP A 192 -21.35 23.05 12.69
C ASP A 192 -21.77 21.84 11.82
N ALA A 193 -21.26 20.66 12.17
CA ALA A 193 -21.45 19.40 11.48
C ALA A 193 -21.95 18.30 12.42
N ARG A 194 -22.51 17.24 11.89
CA ARG A 194 -22.83 16.03 12.67
C ARG A 194 -21.57 15.17 12.77
N ILE A 195 -21.44 14.42 13.87
CA ILE A 195 -20.30 13.54 14.07
C ILE A 195 -20.11 12.53 12.90
N GLN A 196 -21.22 12.05 12.33
CA GLN A 196 -21.21 11.14 11.18
C GLN A 196 -20.60 11.77 9.92
N ASP A 197 -20.73 13.08 9.75
CA ASP A 197 -20.21 13.80 8.58
C ASP A 197 -18.65 13.85 8.59
N LEU A 198 -18.01 13.58 9.75
CA LEU A 198 -16.57 13.49 9.87
C LEU A 198 -15.99 12.17 9.31
N PHE A 199 -16.82 11.14 9.12
CA PHE A 199 -16.37 9.83 8.63
C PHE A 199 -16.25 9.76 7.09
N GLY A 200 -16.66 10.82 6.38
CA GLY A 200 -16.63 10.87 4.93
C GLY A 200 -17.58 9.87 4.26
N GLU A 201 -17.43 9.69 2.97
CA GLU A 201 -18.03 8.55 2.25
C GLU A 201 -17.07 7.36 2.40
N LEU A 202 -17.44 6.41 3.25
CA LEU A 202 -16.73 5.13 3.45
C LEU A 202 -17.08 4.16 2.33
#